data_6c5553e2bad7e86f71df6a8f184c8210
#
_entry.id   6c5553e2bad7e86f71df6a8f184c8210
#
_cell.length_a   1.000
_cell.length_b   1.000
_cell.length_c   1.000
_cell.angle_alpha   90.00
_cell.angle_beta   90.00
_cell.angle_gamma   90.00
#
_symmetry.space_group_name_H-M   'P 1'
#
loop_
_entity.id
_entity.type
_entity.pdbx_description
1 polymer ?
#
loop_
_entity_poly.entity_id
_entity_poly.type
_entity_poly.pdbx_seq_one_letter_code
_entity_poly.pdbx_strand_id
1 'polypeptide(L)'
;MGLVASGAKIFLMHCPFCQNPDTKVVDTRISDDGHAIRRRRECPQCSRRFTTVETSILLVMKRSGNAEPFNRDKVISGVRKACQGRPIDENDLKLLGQQVEEDLRSRGLAQVDSEEVGRAILKPLRELDEVAYLRFASVYRNFSNLEDFQQAIDTLRAEDQSTEEQSTEEQTTEDQTTEDQTAAAQS
;
A
#
# COMPACT_ATOMS: atom_id res chain seq x y z
N MET A 1 -40.76 20.11 -24.37
CA MET A 1 -39.44 19.49 -24.33
C MET A 1 -39.23 19.00 -22.91
N GLY A 2 -39.56 17.71 -22.66
CA GLY A 2 -39.48 17.11 -21.31
C GLY A 2 -38.14 16.50 -21.09
N LEU A 3 -37.41 16.96 -20.09
CA LEU A 3 -36.22 16.24 -19.57
C LEU A 3 -36.68 14.95 -18.88
N VAL A 4 -36.39 13.82 -19.47
CA VAL A 4 -36.55 12.52 -18.82
C VAL A 4 -35.37 12.40 -17.85
N ALA A 5 -35.68 12.62 -16.55
CA ALA A 5 -34.72 12.28 -15.50
C ALA A 5 -34.49 10.75 -15.54
N SER A 6 -33.31 10.34 -15.97
CA SER A 6 -32.87 8.97 -15.88
C SER A 6 -32.85 8.56 -14.40
N GLY A 7 -33.89 7.86 -13.97
CA GLY A 7 -34.01 7.35 -12.61
C GLY A 7 -32.90 6.33 -12.34
N ALA A 8 -31.85 6.74 -11.64
CA ALA A 8 -30.87 5.82 -11.11
C ALA A 8 -31.61 4.78 -10.24
N LYS A 9 -31.59 3.52 -10.68
CA LYS A 9 -32.18 2.41 -9.91
C LYS A 9 -31.36 2.28 -8.62
N ILE A 10 -31.92 2.76 -7.50
CA ILE A 10 -31.30 2.60 -6.19
C ILE A 10 -31.46 1.13 -5.80
N PHE A 11 -30.40 0.36 -5.96
CA PHE A 11 -30.35 -1.02 -5.46
C PHE A 11 -30.16 -0.97 -3.95
N LEU A 12 -31.21 -1.27 -3.21
CA LEU A 12 -31.17 -1.41 -1.76
C LEU A 12 -30.60 -2.78 -1.38
N MET A 13 -29.80 -2.81 -0.32
CA MET A 13 -29.26 -4.08 0.20
C MET A 13 -30.39 -4.89 0.85
N HIS A 14 -30.64 -6.09 0.35
CA HIS A 14 -31.61 -7.00 0.92
C HIS A 14 -31.22 -7.46 2.33
N CYS A 15 -32.23 -7.69 3.16
CA CYS A 15 -32.01 -8.28 4.48
C CYS A 15 -31.49 -9.74 4.35
N PRO A 16 -30.34 -10.11 4.95
CA PRO A 16 -29.82 -11.46 4.84
C PRO A 16 -30.67 -12.51 5.58
N PHE A 17 -31.63 -12.10 6.41
CA PHE A 17 -32.44 -13.00 7.22
C PHE A 17 -33.81 -13.29 6.61
N CYS A 18 -34.49 -12.27 6.07
CA CYS A 18 -35.85 -12.41 5.52
C CYS A 18 -35.98 -11.97 4.07
N GLN A 19 -34.87 -11.60 3.42
CA GLN A 19 -34.81 -11.17 2.02
C GLN A 19 -35.63 -9.92 1.68
N ASN A 20 -36.12 -9.19 2.70
CA ASN A 20 -36.78 -7.91 2.47
C ASN A 20 -35.85 -6.97 1.70
N PRO A 21 -36.27 -6.39 0.56
CA PRO A 21 -35.43 -5.51 -0.26
C PRO A 21 -35.15 -4.17 0.40
N ASP A 22 -35.96 -3.74 1.36
CA ASP A 22 -35.84 -2.44 2.04
C ASP A 22 -35.15 -2.61 3.41
N THR A 23 -34.01 -1.96 3.58
CA THR A 23 -33.27 -1.93 4.86
C THR A 23 -32.79 -0.51 5.13
N LYS A 24 -32.89 -0.06 6.40
CA LYS A 24 -32.49 1.28 6.83
C LYS A 24 -31.09 1.27 7.42
N VAL A 25 -30.28 2.26 7.06
CA VAL A 25 -28.98 2.52 7.72
C VAL A 25 -29.26 3.25 9.03
N VAL A 26 -28.85 2.68 10.15
CA VAL A 26 -29.03 3.24 11.49
C VAL A 26 -27.76 3.84 12.07
N ASP A 27 -26.59 3.43 11.56
CA ASP A 27 -25.28 3.98 11.95
C ASP A 27 -24.29 3.84 10.78
N THR A 28 -23.37 4.80 10.65
CA THR A 28 -22.30 4.79 9.64
C THR A 28 -21.00 5.21 10.31
N ARG A 29 -19.96 4.41 10.11
CA ARG A 29 -18.59 4.68 10.60
C ARG A 29 -17.59 4.45 9.51
N ILE A 30 -16.59 5.30 9.44
CA ILE A 30 -15.41 5.11 8.60
C ILE A 30 -14.46 4.19 9.37
N SER A 31 -13.79 3.26 8.69
CA SER A 31 -12.73 2.44 9.29
C SER A 31 -11.51 3.31 9.63
N ASP A 32 -10.68 2.83 10.57
CA ASP A 32 -9.54 3.59 11.10
C ASP A 32 -8.52 3.95 10.01
N ASP A 33 -8.44 3.15 8.95
CA ASP A 33 -7.59 3.37 7.77
C ASP A 33 -8.23 4.29 6.70
N GLY A 34 -9.49 4.72 6.90
CA GLY A 34 -10.22 5.56 5.94
C GLY A 34 -10.65 4.86 4.64
N HIS A 35 -10.32 3.59 4.44
CA HIS A 35 -10.55 2.87 3.18
C HIS A 35 -11.86 2.08 3.14
N ALA A 36 -12.58 1.98 4.24
CA ALA A 36 -13.85 1.29 4.31
C ALA A 36 -14.91 2.07 5.09
N ILE A 37 -16.17 1.91 4.68
CA ILE A 37 -17.34 2.46 5.37
C ILE A 37 -18.14 1.29 5.93
N ARG A 38 -18.27 1.23 7.25
CA ARG A 38 -19.16 0.29 7.94
C ARG A 38 -20.51 0.93 8.16
N ARG A 39 -21.57 0.26 7.65
CA ARG A 39 -22.94 0.70 7.88
C ARG A 39 -23.69 -0.35 8.66
N ARG A 40 -24.24 0.04 9.81
CA ARG A 40 -25.16 -0.79 10.57
C ARG A 40 -26.57 -0.58 10.01
N ARG A 41 -27.20 -1.66 9.60
CA ARG A 41 -28.52 -1.65 8.98
C ARG A 41 -29.54 -2.35 9.86
N GLU A 42 -30.81 -1.93 9.77
CA GLU A 42 -31.93 -2.57 10.42
C GLU A 42 -33.00 -2.88 9.36
N CYS A 43 -33.54 -4.08 9.44
CA CYS A 43 -34.65 -4.50 8.59
C CYS A 43 -35.99 -4.10 9.23
N PRO A 44 -36.85 -3.33 8.56
CA PRO A 44 -38.13 -2.95 9.11
C PRO A 44 -39.12 -4.13 9.24
N GLN A 45 -38.96 -5.18 8.47
CA GLN A 45 -39.84 -6.34 8.48
C GLN A 45 -39.51 -7.33 9.63
N CYS A 46 -38.25 -7.68 9.84
CA CYS A 46 -37.88 -8.67 10.86
C CYS A 46 -37.15 -8.06 12.07
N SER A 47 -36.96 -6.74 12.10
CA SER A 47 -36.30 -5.95 13.15
C SER A 47 -34.87 -6.41 13.48
N ARG A 48 -34.28 -7.28 12.65
CA ARG A 48 -32.90 -7.72 12.83
C ARG A 48 -31.94 -6.70 12.28
N ARG A 49 -30.77 -6.61 12.95
CA ARG A 49 -29.66 -5.74 12.57
C ARG A 49 -28.53 -6.53 11.97
N PHE A 50 -27.89 -5.97 10.95
CA PHE A 50 -26.70 -6.51 10.32
C PHE A 50 -25.76 -5.38 9.89
N THR A 51 -24.51 -5.72 9.61
CA THR A 51 -23.49 -4.75 9.19
C THR A 51 -23.10 -5.02 7.74
N THR A 52 -22.98 -3.97 6.96
CA THR A 52 -22.38 -3.99 5.63
C THR A 52 -21.08 -3.21 5.66
N VAL A 53 -20.10 -3.63 4.84
CA VAL A 53 -18.85 -2.92 4.64
C VAL A 53 -18.73 -2.58 3.16
N GLU A 54 -18.52 -1.31 2.87
CA GLU A 54 -18.20 -0.82 1.54
C GLU A 54 -16.71 -0.50 1.55
N THR A 55 -15.94 -1.14 0.68
CA THR A 55 -14.48 -0.95 0.61
C THR A 55 -14.11 -0.55 -0.81
N SER A 56 -13.21 0.42 -0.94
CA SER A 56 -12.59 0.75 -2.21
C SER A 56 -11.68 -0.41 -2.64
N ILE A 57 -11.98 -1.03 -3.78
CA ILE A 57 -11.21 -2.15 -4.31
C ILE A 57 -10.13 -1.61 -5.23
N LEU A 58 -8.87 -1.89 -4.91
CA LEU A 58 -7.75 -1.72 -5.83
C LEU A 58 -7.64 -2.99 -6.68
N LEU A 59 -7.70 -2.85 -7.99
CA LEU A 59 -7.57 -3.96 -8.92
C LEU A 59 -6.12 -4.08 -9.43
N VAL A 60 -5.65 -5.30 -9.59
CA VAL A 60 -4.36 -5.62 -10.21
C VAL A 60 -4.60 -6.32 -11.54
N MET A 61 -4.11 -5.72 -12.61
CA MET A 61 -4.13 -6.29 -13.95
C MET A 61 -2.96 -7.25 -14.13
N LYS A 62 -3.27 -8.50 -14.44
CA LYS A 62 -2.26 -9.52 -14.78
C LYS A 62 -1.81 -9.40 -16.23
N ARG A 63 -0.63 -9.93 -16.55
CA ARG A 63 -0.13 -10.05 -17.93
C ARG A 63 -1.08 -10.81 -18.86
N SER A 64 -1.93 -11.69 -18.29
CA SER A 64 -2.97 -12.41 -19.03
C SER A 64 -4.20 -11.56 -19.42
N GLY A 65 -4.25 -10.29 -18.99
CA GLY A 65 -5.39 -9.39 -19.20
C GLY A 65 -6.52 -9.54 -18.18
N ASN A 66 -6.39 -10.45 -17.21
CA ASN A 66 -7.38 -10.61 -16.14
C ASN A 66 -7.09 -9.65 -14.98
N ALA A 67 -8.12 -8.95 -14.49
CA ALA A 67 -8.06 -8.16 -13.29
C ALA A 67 -8.45 -9.00 -12.06
N GLU A 68 -7.71 -8.82 -10.95
CA GLU A 68 -8.07 -9.39 -9.66
C GLU A 68 -7.91 -8.33 -8.56
N PRO A 69 -8.66 -8.42 -7.44
CA PRO A 69 -8.44 -7.55 -6.30
C PRO A 69 -6.99 -7.66 -5.78
N PHE A 70 -6.41 -6.52 -5.41
CA PHE A 70 -5.13 -6.51 -4.71
C PHE A 70 -5.23 -7.36 -3.43
N ASN A 71 -4.21 -8.17 -3.20
CA ASN A 71 -4.16 -9.06 -2.04
C ASN A 71 -2.79 -8.96 -1.37
N ARG A 72 -2.77 -8.41 -0.17
CA ARG A 72 -1.57 -8.24 0.65
C ARG A 72 -0.87 -9.56 0.93
N ASP A 73 -1.61 -10.65 1.17
CA ASP A 73 -1.03 -11.97 1.45
C ASP A 73 -0.25 -12.53 0.25
N LYS A 74 -0.66 -12.17 -0.99
CA LYS A 74 0.10 -12.54 -2.19
C LYS A 74 1.43 -11.81 -2.26
N VAL A 75 1.47 -10.53 -1.89
CA VAL A 75 2.72 -9.75 -1.80
C VAL A 75 3.63 -10.38 -0.76
N ILE A 76 3.14 -10.61 0.46
CA ILE A 76 3.88 -11.24 1.57
C ILE A 76 4.42 -12.61 1.14
N SER A 77 3.60 -13.44 0.51
CA SER A 77 4.01 -14.78 0.02
C SER A 77 5.11 -14.71 -1.03
N GLY A 78 5.07 -13.73 -1.92
CA GLY A 78 6.11 -13.49 -2.93
C GLY A 78 7.44 -13.07 -2.30
N VAL A 79 7.39 -12.11 -1.39
CA VAL A 79 8.57 -11.56 -0.70
C VAL A 79 9.19 -12.59 0.26
N ARG A 80 8.38 -13.38 0.97
CA ARG A 80 8.85 -14.42 1.91
C ARG A 80 9.88 -15.36 1.30
N LYS A 81 9.75 -15.71 0.02
CA LYS A 81 10.72 -16.56 -0.68
C LYS A 81 12.09 -15.90 -0.80
N ALA A 82 12.13 -14.61 -1.04
CA ALA A 82 13.38 -13.85 -1.11
C ALA A 82 14.03 -13.68 0.26
N CYS A 83 13.22 -13.59 1.32
CA CYS A 83 13.65 -13.43 2.71
C CYS A 83 14.10 -14.75 3.37
N GLN A 84 14.04 -15.89 2.69
CA GLN A 84 14.38 -17.17 3.28
C GLN A 84 15.82 -17.21 3.81
N GLY A 85 15.98 -17.55 5.10
CA GLY A 85 17.27 -17.58 5.79
C GLY A 85 17.80 -16.20 6.21
N ARG A 86 16.95 -15.15 6.15
CA ARG A 86 17.25 -13.81 6.68
C ARG A 86 16.57 -13.61 8.04
N PRO A 87 17.10 -12.75 8.91
CA PRO A 87 16.51 -12.47 10.22
C PRO A 87 15.30 -11.50 10.11
N ILE A 88 14.30 -11.88 9.32
CA ILE A 88 13.09 -11.12 9.01
C ILE A 88 11.91 -11.90 9.57
N ASP A 89 11.10 -11.28 10.39
CA ASP A 89 9.96 -11.90 11.01
C ASP A 89 8.63 -11.68 10.22
N GLU A 90 7.55 -12.30 10.69
CA GLU A 90 6.24 -12.18 10.05
C GLU A 90 5.62 -10.77 10.23
N ASN A 91 6.03 -10.00 11.22
CA ASN A 91 5.54 -8.64 11.42
C ASN A 91 6.20 -7.69 10.41
N ASP A 92 7.50 -7.87 10.15
CA ASP A 92 8.23 -7.13 9.12
C ASP A 92 7.58 -7.34 7.74
N LEU A 93 7.24 -8.58 7.40
CA LEU A 93 6.56 -8.90 6.14
C LEU A 93 5.16 -8.30 6.05
N LYS A 94 4.42 -8.26 7.16
CA LYS A 94 3.10 -7.62 7.21
C LYS A 94 3.20 -6.12 7.04
N LEU A 95 4.18 -5.49 7.70
CA LEU A 95 4.44 -4.06 7.57
C LEU A 95 4.83 -3.70 6.14
N LEU A 96 5.73 -4.46 5.53
CA LEU A 96 6.10 -4.30 4.12
C LEU A 96 4.86 -4.42 3.21
N GLY A 97 4.01 -5.43 3.42
CA GLY A 97 2.79 -5.59 2.65
C GLY A 97 1.81 -4.43 2.79
N GLN A 98 1.76 -3.82 3.98
CA GLN A 98 0.96 -2.62 4.24
C GLN A 98 1.54 -1.40 3.50
N GLN A 99 2.84 -1.16 3.60
CA GLN A 99 3.52 -0.05 2.91
C GLN A 99 3.32 -0.12 1.39
N VAL A 100 3.41 -1.32 0.80
CA VAL A 100 3.16 -1.53 -0.62
C VAL A 100 1.72 -1.17 -0.98
N GLU A 101 0.73 -1.58 -0.18
CA GLU A 101 -0.67 -1.23 -0.42
C GLU A 101 -0.91 0.27 -0.31
N GLU A 102 -0.35 0.93 0.69
CA GLU A 102 -0.46 2.37 0.91
C GLU A 102 0.16 3.16 -0.26
N ASP A 103 1.36 2.77 -0.72
CA ASP A 103 2.01 3.39 -1.89
C ASP A 103 1.14 3.27 -3.14
N LEU A 104 0.61 2.08 -3.43
CA LEU A 104 -0.25 1.87 -4.59
C LEU A 104 -1.56 2.66 -4.50
N ARG A 105 -2.17 2.75 -3.32
CA ARG A 105 -3.41 3.53 -3.10
C ARG A 105 -3.17 5.04 -3.16
N SER A 106 -2.01 5.52 -2.70
CA SER A 106 -1.65 6.94 -2.74
C SER A 106 -1.58 7.51 -4.15
N ARG A 107 -1.36 6.65 -5.16
CA ARG A 107 -1.36 7.02 -6.58
C ARG A 107 -2.75 7.37 -7.12
N GLY A 108 -3.82 7.11 -6.36
CA GLY A 108 -5.21 7.47 -6.72
C GLY A 108 -5.78 6.66 -7.88
N LEU A 109 -5.16 5.53 -8.25
CA LEU A 109 -5.61 4.67 -9.33
C LEU A 109 -6.54 3.58 -8.79
N ALA A 110 -7.65 3.31 -9.50
CA ALA A 110 -8.52 2.19 -9.19
C ALA A 110 -7.95 0.84 -9.64
N GLN A 111 -6.99 0.87 -10.57
CA GLN A 111 -6.34 -0.29 -11.15
C GLN A 111 -4.87 0.00 -11.40
N VAL A 112 -4.01 -0.99 -11.12
CA VAL A 112 -2.56 -0.96 -11.35
C VAL A 112 -2.12 -2.24 -12.06
N ASP A 113 -1.01 -2.19 -12.78
CA ASP A 113 -0.44 -3.37 -13.39
C ASP A 113 0.34 -4.21 -12.38
N SER A 114 0.40 -5.53 -12.60
CA SER A 114 1.18 -6.44 -11.74
C SER A 114 2.67 -6.08 -11.68
N GLU A 115 3.19 -5.41 -12.71
CA GLU A 115 4.56 -4.89 -12.72
C GLU A 115 4.73 -3.71 -11.78
N GLU A 116 3.73 -2.86 -11.64
CA GLU A 116 3.77 -1.75 -10.67
C GLU A 116 3.75 -2.26 -9.24
N VAL A 117 2.99 -3.33 -8.96
CA VAL A 117 3.03 -4.00 -7.65
C VAL A 117 4.44 -4.51 -7.36
N GLY A 118 5.09 -5.18 -8.32
CA GLY A 118 6.46 -5.64 -8.18
C GLY A 118 7.45 -4.50 -7.95
N ARG A 119 7.28 -3.38 -8.64
CA ARG A 119 8.10 -2.17 -8.47
C ARG A 119 7.90 -1.54 -7.09
N ALA A 120 6.66 -1.48 -6.60
CA ALA A 120 6.35 -0.95 -5.28
C ALA A 120 6.97 -1.77 -4.13
N ILE A 121 7.25 -3.06 -4.35
CA ILE A 121 7.92 -3.94 -3.36
C ILE A 121 9.41 -3.59 -3.22
N LEU A 122 10.06 -3.14 -4.29
CA LEU A 122 11.53 -3.02 -4.32
C LEU A 122 12.07 -2.08 -3.25
N LYS A 123 11.45 -0.90 -3.08
CA LYS A 123 11.92 0.10 -2.11
C LYS A 123 11.82 -0.40 -0.66
N PRO A 124 10.63 -0.77 -0.14
CA PRO A 124 10.52 -1.24 1.24
C PRO A 124 11.28 -2.53 1.52
N LEU A 125 11.47 -3.40 0.51
CA LEU A 125 12.27 -4.60 0.67
C LEU A 125 13.77 -4.30 0.77
N ARG A 126 14.27 -3.29 0.07
CA ARG A 126 15.63 -2.80 0.20
C ARG A 126 15.91 -2.26 1.59
N GLU A 127 15.01 -1.42 2.10
CA GLU A 127 15.11 -0.85 3.45
C GLU A 127 15.08 -1.93 4.55
N LEU A 128 14.39 -3.04 4.28
CA LEU A 128 14.30 -4.18 5.19
C LEU A 128 15.55 -5.07 5.14
N ASP A 129 16.01 -5.46 3.94
CA ASP A 129 17.17 -6.35 3.74
C ASP A 129 17.66 -6.35 2.29
N GLU A 130 18.88 -5.88 2.08
CA GLU A 130 19.48 -5.76 0.74
C GLU A 130 19.67 -7.10 0.02
N VAL A 131 19.97 -8.18 0.77
CA VAL A 131 20.14 -9.52 0.17
C VAL A 131 18.80 -10.06 -0.30
N ALA A 132 17.73 -9.87 0.48
CA ALA A 132 16.37 -10.22 0.08
C ALA A 132 15.94 -9.37 -1.13
N TYR A 133 16.27 -8.08 -1.14
CA TYR A 133 16.05 -7.21 -2.29
C TYR A 133 16.71 -7.75 -3.56
N LEU A 134 18.01 -8.09 -3.52
CA LEU A 134 18.73 -8.64 -4.69
C LEU A 134 18.12 -9.94 -5.20
N ARG A 135 17.71 -10.82 -4.30
CA ARG A 135 17.02 -12.07 -4.65
C ARG A 135 15.66 -11.80 -5.32
N PHE A 136 14.89 -10.88 -4.79
CA PHE A 136 13.60 -10.51 -5.37
C PHE A 136 13.78 -9.80 -6.71
N ALA A 137 14.69 -8.82 -6.77
CA ALA A 137 14.99 -8.05 -7.97
C ALA A 137 15.48 -8.93 -9.12
N SER A 138 16.29 -9.95 -8.83
CA SER A 138 16.81 -10.87 -9.85
C SER A 138 15.70 -11.64 -10.57
N VAL A 139 14.68 -12.06 -9.83
CA VAL A 139 13.50 -12.74 -10.42
C VAL A 139 12.57 -11.74 -11.08
N TYR A 140 12.31 -10.60 -10.42
CA TYR A 140 11.38 -9.59 -10.90
C TYR A 140 11.87 -8.91 -12.19
N ARG A 141 13.15 -8.52 -12.25
CA ARG A 141 13.80 -7.89 -13.41
C ARG A 141 14.36 -8.90 -14.40
N ASN A 142 14.24 -10.20 -14.10
CA ASN A 142 14.68 -11.32 -14.93
C ASN A 142 16.17 -11.23 -15.27
N PHE A 143 17.04 -11.12 -14.24
CA PHE A 143 18.48 -11.11 -14.44
C PHE A 143 18.95 -12.35 -15.22
N SER A 144 19.80 -12.17 -16.19
CA SER A 144 20.23 -13.20 -17.13
C SER A 144 21.70 -13.60 -16.97
N ASN A 145 22.52 -12.73 -16.36
CA ASN A 145 23.96 -12.91 -16.20
C ASN A 145 24.48 -12.29 -14.90
N LEU A 146 25.78 -12.41 -14.63
CA LEU A 146 26.42 -11.87 -13.43
C LEU A 146 26.54 -10.35 -13.47
N GLU A 147 26.63 -9.77 -14.66
CA GLU A 147 26.70 -8.32 -14.89
C GLU A 147 25.42 -7.63 -14.40
N ASP A 148 24.25 -8.26 -14.55
CA ASP A 148 22.98 -7.74 -14.04
C ASP A 148 23.00 -7.62 -12.50
N PHE A 149 23.60 -8.60 -11.81
CA PHE A 149 23.79 -8.56 -10.36
C PHE A 149 24.79 -7.47 -9.96
N GLN A 150 25.92 -7.39 -10.68
CA GLN A 150 26.95 -6.39 -10.40
C GLN A 150 26.36 -4.98 -10.52
N GLN A 151 25.61 -4.70 -11.58
CA GLN A 151 24.95 -3.43 -11.80
C GLN A 151 23.94 -3.11 -10.70
N ALA A 152 23.16 -4.10 -10.24
CA ALA A 152 22.21 -3.90 -9.14
C ALA A 152 22.93 -3.59 -7.82
N ILE A 153 24.05 -4.23 -7.53
CA ILE A 153 24.89 -3.96 -6.35
C ILE A 153 25.51 -2.57 -6.42
N ASP A 154 26.04 -2.19 -7.57
CA ASP A 154 26.66 -0.88 -7.76
C ASP A 154 25.63 0.25 -7.60
N THR A 155 24.40 0.04 -8.07
CA THR A 155 23.28 0.98 -7.85
C THR A 155 22.95 1.12 -6.37
N LEU A 156 22.89 0.01 -5.62
CA LEU A 156 22.65 0.03 -4.18
C LEU A 156 23.71 0.85 -3.45
N ARG A 157 24.97 0.61 -3.74
CA ARG A 157 26.10 1.32 -3.10
C ARG A 157 26.13 2.80 -3.42
N ALA A 158 25.82 3.18 -4.67
CA ALA A 158 25.79 4.59 -5.08
C ALA A 158 24.67 5.38 -4.37
N GLU A 159 23.50 4.75 -4.20
CA GLU A 159 22.38 5.38 -3.51
C GLU A 159 22.63 5.50 -2.00
N ASP A 160 23.33 4.54 -1.36
CA ASP A 160 23.68 4.62 0.05
C ASP A 160 24.68 5.75 0.33
N GLN A 161 25.68 5.94 -0.54
CA GLN A 161 26.65 7.03 -0.43
C GLN A 161 25.96 8.40 -0.55
N SER A 162 25.02 8.57 -1.46
CA SER A 162 24.30 9.84 -1.62
C SER A 162 23.41 10.17 -0.41
N THR A 163 22.93 9.17 0.31
CA THR A 163 22.11 9.34 1.52
C THR A 163 22.99 9.75 2.71
N GLU A 164 24.18 9.19 2.83
CA GLU A 164 25.16 9.55 3.87
C GLU A 164 25.69 10.98 3.70
N GLU A 165 25.98 11.41 2.47
CA GLU A 165 26.43 12.77 2.17
C GLU A 165 25.38 13.82 2.54
N GLN A 166 24.09 13.58 2.20
CA GLN A 166 22.99 14.48 2.55
C GLN A 166 22.77 14.60 4.07
N SER A 167 22.88 13.50 4.80
CA SER A 167 22.74 13.50 6.26
C SER A 167 23.87 14.27 6.96
N THR A 168 25.06 14.27 6.38
CA THR A 168 26.23 14.98 6.92
C THR A 168 26.13 16.49 6.66
N GLU A 169 25.59 16.90 5.53
CA GLU A 169 25.38 18.33 5.19
C GLU A 169 24.27 18.96 6.06
N GLU A 170 23.19 18.23 6.34
CA GLU A 170 22.14 18.74 7.24
C GLU A 170 22.62 18.92 8.67
N GLN A 171 23.42 18.02 9.21
CA GLN A 171 24.01 18.16 10.56
C GLN A 171 24.98 19.31 10.66
N THR A 172 25.77 19.57 9.61
CA THR A 172 26.73 20.66 9.60
C THR A 172 26.06 22.05 9.57
N THR A 173 24.90 22.15 8.93
CA THR A 173 24.11 23.39 8.88
C THR A 173 23.39 23.69 10.18
N GLU A 174 22.94 22.67 10.91
CA GLU A 174 22.29 22.83 12.22
C GLU A 174 23.29 23.27 13.28
N ASP A 175 24.51 22.74 13.31
CA ASP A 175 25.56 23.13 14.24
C ASP A 175 26.04 24.60 14.03
N GLN A 176 26.18 25.04 12.77
CA GLN A 176 26.54 26.42 12.45
C GLN A 176 25.46 27.42 12.87
N THR A 177 24.18 27.05 12.76
CA THR A 177 23.09 27.95 13.16
C THR A 177 23.00 28.13 14.68
N THR A 178 23.40 27.12 15.45
CA THR A 178 23.40 27.15 16.92
C THR A 178 24.56 27.97 17.47
N GLU A 179 25.72 27.95 16.82
CA GLU A 179 26.88 28.75 17.21
C GLU A 179 26.65 30.25 16.96
N ASP A 180 26.05 30.63 15.83
CA ASP A 180 25.74 32.05 15.52
C ASP A 180 24.68 32.65 16.45
N GLN A 181 23.70 31.84 16.90
CA GLN A 181 22.69 32.30 17.86
C GLN A 181 23.27 32.52 19.27
N THR A 182 24.28 31.72 19.64
CA THR A 182 24.93 31.85 20.96
C THR A 182 25.88 33.07 21.02
N ALA A 183 26.52 33.42 19.91
CA ALA A 183 27.40 34.60 19.80
C ALA A 183 26.61 35.92 19.82
N ALA A 184 25.41 35.95 19.24
CA ALA A 184 24.53 37.11 19.21
C ALA A 184 23.89 37.43 20.58
N ALA A 185 23.78 36.44 21.49
CA ALA A 185 23.18 36.63 22.82
C ALA A 185 24.17 37.17 23.88
N GLN A 186 25.47 37.27 23.56
CA GLN A 186 26.54 37.74 24.49
C GLN A 186 27.08 39.12 24.15
N SER A 187 26.47 39.82 23.21
CA SER A 187 26.80 41.22 22.87
C SER A 187 25.68 42.16 23.31
#